data_c5cc5ec2b374c941360a3f687cce13cf
#
_entry.id   c5cc5ec2b374c941360a3f687cce13cf
#
_cell.length_a   1.000
_cell.length_b   1.000
_cell.length_c   1.000
_cell.angle_alpha   90.00
_cell.angle_beta   90.00
_cell.angle_gamma   90.00
#
_symmetry.space_group_name_H-M   'P 1'
#
loop_
_entity.id
_entity.type
_entity.pdbx_description
1 polymer ?
#
loop_
_entity_poly.entity_id
_entity_poly.type
_entity_poly.pdbx_seq_one_letter_code
_entity_poly.pdbx_strand_id
1 'polypeptide(L)'
;MERKASAKGTKRGGARKPARPRAKPVSFRLGAPEATAVAIAGDFNRWDPGAHLLSRSEEGVWQVTVRLSPGIYQYKFVVDGAEWREDASNPNRVPNAYGTFNSVCEVV
;
A
#
# COMPACT_ATOMS: atom_id res chain seq x y z
N MET A 1 22.12 12.70 -28.61
CA MET A 1 21.81 12.76 -28.45
C MET A 1 21.48 12.72 -28.02
N GLU A 2 21.61 12.42 -27.69
CA GLU A 2 21.23 12.42 -27.24
C GLU A 2 20.87 12.43 -26.69
N ARG A 3 20.85 12.34 -26.38
CA ARG A 3 20.37 12.39 -25.87
C ARG A 3 20.16 12.28 -25.27
N LYS A 4 20.29 12.15 -24.95
CA LYS A 4 19.93 12.11 -24.39
C LYS A 4 19.84 12.11 -23.82
N ALA A 5 20.25 11.97 -23.64
CA ALA A 5 20.07 12.07 -23.02
C ALA A 5 20.04 12.10 -22.47
N SER A 6 20.15 11.94 -22.35
CA SER A 6 20.02 12.07 -21.77
C SER A 6 19.97 12.06 -21.20
N ALA A 7 20.21 11.96 -21.08
CA ALA A 7 20.13 12.06 -20.49
C ALA A 7 20.18 12.08 -19.95
N LYS A 8 20.25 11.95 -19.86
CA LYS A 8 20.29 12.03 -19.24
C LYS A 8 20.36 12.08 -18.53
N GLY A 9 20.69 11.90 -18.55
CA GLY A 9 20.76 12.05 -17.81
C GLY A 9 20.91 12.02 -17.11
N THR A 10 21.12 11.87 -17.05
CA THR A 10 21.25 11.88 -16.30
C THR A 10 21.33 11.76 -15.75
N LYS A 11 21.39 11.67 -15.46
CA LYS A 11 21.51 11.59 -14.83
C LYS A 11 21.69 11.74 -14.25
N ARG A 12 21.79 11.68 -14.01
CA ARG A 12 22.05 11.86 -13.41
C ARG A 12 22.10 11.76 -12.65
N GLY A 13 22.20 11.61 -12.36
CA GLY A 13 22.38 11.46 -11.59
C GLY A 13 22.32 11.34 -10.70
N GLY A 14 22.38 11.19 -10.34
CA GLY A 14 22.33 11.11 -9.47
C GLY A 14 22.47 10.96 -8.49
N ALA A 15 22.81 10.77 -8.35
CA ALA A 15 22.80 10.51 -7.26
C ALA A 15 23.12 11.11 -6.28
N ARG A 16 23.29 11.58 -6.12
CA ARG A 16 23.36 12.21 -5.15
C ARG A 16 22.50 12.52 -4.34
N LYS A 17 21.94 11.94 -4.25
CA LYS A 17 20.91 12.31 -3.63
C LYS A 17 21.01 12.16 -2.25
N PRO A 18 20.59 13.03 -1.50
CA PRO A 18 20.67 12.93 -0.08
C PRO A 18 19.99 11.72 0.35
N ALA A 19 20.34 11.29 1.49
CA ALA A 19 19.86 10.11 2.04
C ALA A 19 18.38 10.14 2.20
N ARG A 20 17.69 9.67 1.21
CA ARG A 20 16.29 9.42 1.35
C ARG A 20 16.15 8.03 1.81
N PRO A 21 15.26 7.76 2.80
CA PRO A 21 14.99 6.38 3.22
C PRO A 21 14.54 5.58 2.03
N ARG A 22 15.06 4.35 1.93
CA ARG A 22 14.66 3.50 0.86
C ARG A 22 13.29 2.92 1.10
N ALA A 23 12.43 2.94 0.09
CA ALA A 23 11.15 2.26 0.14
C ALA A 23 11.39 0.75 0.15
N LYS A 24 10.57 0.06 0.94
CA LYS A 24 10.64 -1.40 1.08
C LYS A 24 9.34 -2.02 0.62
N PRO A 25 9.39 -3.23 0.05
CA PRO A 25 8.15 -3.90 -0.34
C PRO A 25 7.41 -4.39 0.90
N VAL A 26 6.14 -4.05 0.99
CA VAL A 26 5.28 -4.47 2.09
C VAL A 26 4.08 -5.17 1.47
N SER A 27 3.82 -6.40 1.91
CA SER A 27 2.72 -7.18 1.37
C SER A 27 1.52 -7.12 2.29
N PHE A 28 0.36 -6.92 1.68
CA PHE A 28 -0.92 -6.89 2.39
C PHE A 28 -1.79 -8.01 1.84
N ARG A 29 -2.47 -8.75 2.71
CA ARG A 29 -3.26 -9.91 2.33
C ARG A 29 -4.60 -9.90 3.02
N LEU A 30 -5.62 -10.37 2.32
CA LEU A 30 -6.96 -10.48 2.87
C LEU A 30 -7.62 -11.74 2.34
N GLY A 31 -8.10 -12.59 3.25
CA GLY A 31 -8.89 -13.75 2.87
C GLY A 31 -10.32 -13.32 2.64
N ALA A 32 -10.77 -13.33 1.40
CA ALA A 32 -12.12 -12.93 1.05
C ALA A 32 -12.54 -13.69 -0.21
N PRO A 33 -12.78 -15.00 -0.09
CA PRO A 33 -13.07 -15.82 -1.27
C PRO A 33 -14.36 -15.41 -1.97
N GLU A 34 -15.28 -14.79 -1.24
CA GLU A 34 -16.56 -14.36 -1.82
C GLU A 34 -16.49 -13.00 -2.50
N ALA A 35 -15.39 -12.27 -2.36
CA ALA A 35 -15.30 -10.91 -2.91
C ALA A 35 -15.07 -10.93 -4.41
N THR A 36 -15.56 -9.90 -5.09
CA THR A 36 -15.33 -9.70 -6.51
C THR A 36 -14.12 -8.79 -6.75
N ALA A 37 -13.90 -7.84 -5.86
CA ALA A 37 -12.78 -6.92 -5.96
C ALA A 37 -12.36 -6.47 -4.58
N VAL A 38 -11.05 -6.31 -4.37
CA VAL A 38 -10.52 -5.84 -3.10
C VAL A 38 -9.48 -4.77 -3.39
N ALA A 39 -9.52 -3.70 -2.61
CA ALA A 39 -8.55 -2.62 -2.68
C ALA A 39 -8.01 -2.36 -1.28
N ILE A 40 -6.91 -1.60 -1.20
CA ILE A 40 -6.40 -1.13 0.08
C ILE A 40 -6.32 0.38 0.04
N ALA A 41 -6.81 1.01 1.10
CA ALA A 41 -6.77 2.45 1.25
C ALA A 41 -6.08 2.78 2.56
N GLY A 42 -5.17 3.73 2.53
CA GLY A 42 -4.44 4.09 3.73
C GLY A 42 -3.66 5.39 3.56
N ASP A 43 -2.87 5.69 4.58
CA ASP A 43 -2.07 6.91 4.59
C ASP A 43 -1.13 7.01 3.39
N PHE A 44 -0.74 5.86 2.83
CA PHE A 44 0.23 5.81 1.75
C PHE A 44 -0.39 6.09 0.37
N ASN A 45 -1.70 6.18 0.26
CA ASN A 45 -2.34 6.48 -1.03
C ASN A 45 -3.52 7.43 -0.87
N ARG A 46 -3.47 8.27 0.15
CA ARG A 46 -4.49 9.29 0.43
C ARG A 46 -5.86 8.69 0.64
N TRP A 47 -5.89 7.46 1.13
CA TRP A 47 -7.13 6.74 1.41
C TRP A 47 -8.01 6.58 0.16
N ASP A 48 -7.37 6.48 -1.00
CA ASP A 48 -8.04 6.32 -2.28
C ASP A 48 -8.24 4.84 -2.58
N PRO A 49 -9.47 4.33 -2.56
CA PRO A 49 -9.70 2.91 -2.80
C PRO A 49 -9.49 2.49 -4.25
N GLY A 50 -9.23 3.43 -5.14
CA GLY A 50 -8.90 3.10 -6.52
C GLY A 50 -7.43 3.03 -6.83
N ALA A 51 -6.56 3.39 -5.87
CA ALA A 51 -5.14 3.53 -6.14
C ALA A 51 -4.39 2.19 -6.11
N HIS A 52 -4.80 1.26 -5.25
CA HIS A 52 -4.11 -0.02 -5.11
C HIS A 52 -5.13 -1.15 -5.05
N LEU A 53 -5.21 -1.91 -6.14
CA LEU A 53 -6.10 -3.05 -6.21
C LEU A 53 -5.32 -4.31 -5.90
N LEU A 54 -5.94 -5.24 -5.18
CA LEU A 54 -5.34 -6.50 -4.84
C LEU A 54 -5.65 -7.53 -5.90
N SER A 55 -4.79 -8.53 -6.01
CA SER A 55 -4.97 -9.65 -6.93
C SER A 55 -5.40 -10.88 -6.14
N ARG A 56 -6.31 -11.66 -6.70
CA ARG A 56 -6.87 -12.82 -6.04
C ARG A 56 -6.12 -14.08 -6.42
N SER A 57 -5.74 -14.87 -5.43
CA SER A 57 -5.16 -16.19 -5.65
C SER A 57 -6.26 -17.22 -5.86
N GLU A 58 -5.86 -18.43 -6.24
CA GLU A 58 -6.82 -19.52 -6.44
C GLU A 58 -7.55 -19.91 -5.17
N GLU A 59 -6.94 -19.64 -4.01
CA GLU A 59 -7.53 -19.97 -2.74
C GLU A 59 -8.41 -18.86 -2.17
N GLY A 60 -8.65 -17.81 -2.94
CA GLY A 60 -9.48 -16.71 -2.47
C GLY A 60 -8.77 -15.75 -1.55
N VAL A 61 -7.45 -15.74 -1.59
CA VAL A 61 -6.65 -14.77 -0.83
C VAL A 61 -6.24 -13.65 -1.76
N TRP A 62 -6.55 -12.43 -1.35
CA TRP A 62 -6.21 -11.23 -2.12
C TRP A 62 -4.93 -10.64 -1.58
N GLN A 63 -4.07 -10.18 -2.47
CA GLN A 63 -2.81 -9.59 -1.99
C GLN A 63 -2.30 -8.52 -2.94
N VAL A 64 -1.47 -7.63 -2.38
CA VAL A 64 -0.77 -6.59 -3.12
C VAL A 64 0.53 -6.29 -2.39
N THR A 65 1.54 -5.88 -3.13
CA THR A 65 2.79 -5.41 -2.56
C THR A 65 2.91 -3.93 -2.87
N VAL A 66 3.13 -3.14 -1.84
CA VAL A 66 3.28 -1.68 -1.96
C VAL A 66 4.64 -1.31 -1.41
N ARG A 67 5.36 -0.45 -2.12
CA ARG A 67 6.66 0.00 -1.66
C ARG A 67 6.47 1.22 -0.76
N LEU A 68 6.92 1.10 0.50
CA LEU A 68 6.71 2.13 1.51
C LEU A 68 8.02 2.52 2.15
N SER A 69 8.21 3.80 2.37
CA SER A 69 9.34 4.32 3.14
C SER A 69 9.14 3.99 4.61
N PRO A 70 10.22 3.97 5.41
CA PRO A 70 10.06 3.75 6.85
C PRO A 70 9.07 4.73 7.45
N GLY A 71 8.19 4.24 8.31
CA GLY A 71 7.16 5.04 8.91
C GLY A 71 6.03 4.19 9.44
N ILE A 72 5.00 4.84 9.94
CA ILE A 72 3.81 4.20 10.48
C ILE A 72 2.63 4.61 9.63
N TYR A 73 1.88 3.63 9.17
CA TYR A 73 0.79 3.86 8.22
C TYR A 73 -0.48 3.21 8.73
N GLN A 74 -1.59 3.94 8.66
CA GLN A 74 -2.92 3.38 8.94
C GLN A 74 -3.56 2.98 7.62
N TYR A 75 -4.34 1.91 7.63
CA TYR A 75 -4.97 1.42 6.41
C TYR A 75 -6.19 0.56 6.71
N LYS A 76 -7.00 0.34 5.69
CA LYS A 76 -8.11 -0.62 5.70
C LYS A 76 -8.23 -1.25 4.32
N PHE A 77 -8.87 -2.42 4.26
CA PHE A 77 -9.23 -3.03 2.99
C PHE A 77 -10.62 -2.56 2.59
N VAL A 78 -10.86 -2.42 1.30
CA VAL A 78 -12.16 -2.05 0.77
C VAL A 78 -12.62 -3.19 -0.13
N VAL A 79 -13.69 -3.85 0.27
CA VAL A 79 -14.21 -5.03 -0.42
C VAL A 79 -15.40 -4.63 -1.27
N ASP A 80 -15.33 -4.97 -2.56
CA ASP A 80 -16.40 -4.72 -3.53
C ASP A 80 -16.83 -3.25 -3.57
N GLY A 81 -15.86 -2.36 -3.30
CA GLY A 81 -16.10 -0.92 -3.38
C GLY A 81 -16.97 -0.35 -2.27
N ALA A 82 -17.39 -1.15 -1.32
CA ALA A 82 -18.36 -0.70 -0.32
C ALA A 82 -18.02 -1.05 1.11
N GLU A 83 -17.45 -2.22 1.34
CA GLU A 83 -17.23 -2.69 2.70
C GLU A 83 -15.80 -2.44 3.13
N TRP A 84 -15.61 -1.61 4.16
CA TRP A 84 -14.29 -1.29 4.70
C TRP A 84 -13.99 -2.23 5.84
N ARG A 85 -12.91 -3.01 5.71
CA ARG A 85 -12.55 -4.03 6.68
C ARG A 85 -11.18 -3.77 7.27
N GLU A 86 -11.03 -4.06 8.57
CA GLU A 86 -9.73 -4.11 9.20
C GLU A 86 -8.96 -5.34 8.72
N ASP A 87 -7.66 -5.29 8.91
CA ASP A 87 -6.80 -6.44 8.63
C ASP A 87 -6.85 -7.38 9.83
N ALA A 88 -7.63 -8.44 9.73
CA ALA A 88 -7.84 -9.35 10.84
C ALA A 88 -6.57 -10.09 11.26
N SER A 89 -5.58 -10.17 10.37
CA SER A 89 -4.32 -10.84 10.70
C SER A 89 -3.32 -9.91 11.37
N ASN A 90 -3.67 -8.62 11.52
CA ASN A 90 -2.79 -7.62 12.12
C ASN A 90 -3.39 -7.14 13.42
N PRO A 91 -2.77 -7.46 14.57
CA PRO A 91 -3.34 -7.03 15.85
C PRO A 91 -3.16 -5.54 16.15
N ASN A 92 -2.30 -4.86 15.39
CA ASN A 92 -2.05 -3.44 15.63
C ASN A 92 -3.11 -2.59 14.96
N ARG A 93 -3.85 -1.83 15.76
CA ARG A 93 -4.93 -1.02 15.23
C ARG A 93 -5.17 0.17 16.16
N VAL A 94 -5.77 1.22 15.60
CA VAL A 94 -6.10 2.43 16.35
C VAL A 94 -7.55 2.82 16.03
N PRO A 95 -8.26 3.43 17.00
CA PRO A 95 -9.62 3.88 16.73
C PRO A 95 -9.61 5.01 15.69
N ASN A 96 -10.67 5.06 14.90
CA ASN A 96 -10.83 6.13 13.92
C ASN A 96 -12.07 6.96 14.25
N ALA A 97 -12.31 7.99 13.43
CA ALA A 97 -13.39 8.95 13.71
C ALA A 97 -14.79 8.37 13.42
N TYR A 98 -14.86 7.18 12.85
CA TYR A 98 -16.14 6.61 12.42
C TYR A 98 -16.64 5.52 13.35
N GLY A 99 -16.03 5.36 14.52
CA GLY A 99 -16.44 4.33 15.48
C GLY A 99 -15.90 2.94 15.17
N THR A 100 -14.94 2.84 14.27
CA THR A 100 -14.28 1.58 13.96
C THR A 100 -12.78 1.73 14.20
N PHE A 101 -11.97 0.84 13.64
CA PHE A 101 -10.52 0.89 13.83
C PHE A 101 -9.83 0.86 12.48
N ASN A 102 -8.69 1.51 12.40
CA ASN A 102 -7.78 1.34 11.28
C ASN A 102 -6.65 0.41 11.69
N SER A 103 -6.23 -0.44 10.78
CA SER A 103 -5.05 -1.28 11.01
C SER A 103 -3.79 -0.44 10.86
N VAL A 104 -2.73 -0.81 11.58
CA VAL A 104 -1.48 -0.04 11.61
C VAL A 104 -0.32 -0.91 11.16
N CYS A 105 0.43 -0.39 10.19
CA CYS A 105 1.60 -1.05 9.65
C CYS A 105 2.82 -0.19 9.95
N GLU A 106 3.86 -0.80 10.53
CA GLU A 106 5.11 -0.11 10.77
C GLU A 106 6.18 -0.64 9.83
N VAL A 107 6.82 0.28 9.10
CA VAL A 107 7.92 -0.04 8.19
C VAL A 107 9.20 0.51 8.79
N VAL A 108 10.19 -0.36 9.03
CA VAL A 108 11.44 0.05 9.66
C VAL A 108 12.59 0.22 8.69
#